data_9ac0858ce90edef07b89210fdfbf86de
#
_entry.id   9ac0858ce90edef07b89210fdfbf86de
#
_cell.length_a   1.000
_cell.length_b   1.000
_cell.length_c   1.000
_cell.angle_alpha   90.00
_cell.angle_beta   90.00
_cell.angle_gamma   90.00
#
_symmetry.space_group_name_H-M   'P 1'
#
loop_
_entity.id
_entity.type
_entity.pdbx_description
1 polymer ?
#
loop_
_entity_poly.entity_id
_entity_poly.type
_entity_poly.pdbx_seq_one_letter_code
_entity_poly.pdbx_strand_id
1 'polypeptide(L)'
;MFEKESAGQAPAHTARVQRRGVRRRQAILDAAEALLAEHGYQAATLKAIGQRAGIPTASVYHYFSDRHQVEAELLRRQARELDVLIGAALDDPELRTLRAAVDAVIDPAFAYFRQHPSCAELWFPGRQEALDELVRTFDRAQAERLWRALTERNLVTADTPRLAVQLAFEVANRLFGTAFRRSPAGDGATIAETKRLVTAYLQTYAAPGLKQHA
;
A
#
# COMPACT_ATOMS: atom_id res chain seq x y z
N MET A 1 -56.45 9.06 -30.98
CA MET A 1 -55.05 8.73 -31.32
C MET A 1 -54.20 9.55 -30.40
N PHE A 2 -53.81 9.03 -29.23
CA PHE A 2 -52.93 9.67 -28.27
C PHE A 2 -51.85 8.65 -27.90
N GLU A 3 -50.68 8.78 -28.51
CA GLU A 3 -49.48 8.09 -28.09
C GLU A 3 -48.99 8.73 -26.78
N LYS A 4 -48.88 7.92 -25.76
CA LYS A 4 -48.29 8.29 -24.46
C LYS A 4 -46.84 7.90 -24.52
N GLU A 5 -45.96 8.84 -24.82
CA GLU A 5 -44.52 8.71 -24.65
C GLU A 5 -44.19 8.43 -23.17
N SER A 6 -43.75 7.22 -22.92
CA SER A 6 -43.16 6.82 -21.64
C SER A 6 -41.65 6.92 -21.79
N ALA A 7 -41.09 8.14 -21.59
CA ALA A 7 -39.67 8.38 -21.65
C ALA A 7 -39.10 8.59 -20.24
N GLY A 8 -38.12 7.77 -19.86
CA GLY A 8 -36.93 8.28 -19.19
C GLY A 8 -36.87 8.31 -17.68
N GLN A 9 -37.10 7.21 -16.92
CA GLN A 9 -36.71 7.16 -15.50
C GLN A 9 -35.64 6.11 -15.16
N ALA A 10 -35.11 5.36 -16.11
CA ALA A 10 -34.12 4.30 -15.90
C ALA A 10 -32.70 4.76 -15.44
N PRO A 11 -32.07 5.82 -15.96
CA PRO A 11 -30.67 6.12 -15.64
C PRO A 11 -30.43 6.67 -14.21
N ALA A 12 -31.35 7.45 -13.67
CA ALA A 12 -31.21 8.06 -12.35
C ALA A 12 -31.37 7.06 -11.20
N HIS A 13 -32.25 6.08 -11.33
CA HIS A 13 -32.45 5.02 -10.32
C HIS A 13 -31.23 4.09 -10.25
N THR A 14 -30.70 3.67 -11.39
CA THR A 14 -29.51 2.80 -11.47
C THR A 14 -28.28 3.48 -10.86
N ALA A 15 -28.06 4.75 -11.16
CA ALA A 15 -26.97 5.54 -10.57
C ALA A 15 -27.10 5.68 -9.03
N ARG A 16 -28.32 5.83 -8.51
CA ARG A 16 -28.58 5.89 -7.07
C ARG A 16 -28.31 4.56 -6.36
N VAL A 17 -28.70 3.45 -6.97
CA VAL A 17 -28.46 2.08 -6.45
C VAL A 17 -26.96 1.79 -6.43
N GLN A 18 -26.25 2.10 -7.51
CA GLN A 18 -24.78 1.94 -7.58
C GLN A 18 -24.06 2.77 -6.51
N ARG A 19 -24.41 4.04 -6.36
CA ARG A 19 -23.82 4.92 -5.30
C ARG A 19 -24.06 4.37 -3.90
N ARG A 20 -25.23 3.81 -3.63
CA ARG A 20 -25.54 3.18 -2.33
C ARG A 20 -24.71 1.92 -2.11
N GLY A 21 -24.51 1.11 -3.15
CA GLY A 21 -23.66 -0.07 -3.12
C GLY A 21 -22.19 0.28 -2.80
N VAL A 22 -21.64 1.28 -3.51
CA VAL A 22 -20.27 1.79 -3.26
C VAL A 22 -20.11 2.30 -1.83
N ARG A 23 -21.04 3.11 -1.32
CA ARG A 23 -21.00 3.61 0.06
C ARG A 23 -21.02 2.49 1.10
N ARG A 24 -21.84 1.45 0.90
CA ARG A 24 -21.90 0.31 1.82
C ARG A 24 -20.61 -0.51 1.79
N ARG A 25 -20.07 -0.75 0.58
CA ARG A 25 -18.78 -1.42 0.42
C ARG A 25 -17.67 -0.67 1.16
N GLN A 26 -17.64 0.67 1.02
CA GLN A 26 -16.70 1.53 1.73
C GLN A 26 -16.88 1.44 3.25
N ALA A 27 -18.11 1.53 3.77
CA ALA A 27 -18.39 1.41 5.21
C ALA A 27 -17.94 0.07 5.80
N ILE A 28 -18.04 -1.03 5.03
CA ILE A 28 -17.53 -2.35 5.44
C ILE A 28 -16.00 -2.32 5.54
N LEU A 29 -15.31 -1.73 4.57
CA LEU A 29 -13.84 -1.62 4.58
C LEU A 29 -13.36 -0.72 5.73
N ASP A 30 -14.02 0.40 5.98
CA ASP A 30 -13.67 1.32 7.07
C ASP A 30 -13.86 0.65 8.45
N ALA A 31 -14.94 -0.13 8.61
CA ALA A 31 -15.17 -0.91 9.81
C ALA A 31 -14.13 -2.02 10.00
N ALA A 32 -13.71 -2.68 8.93
CA ALA A 32 -12.66 -3.69 8.96
C ALA A 32 -11.32 -3.06 9.35
N GLU A 33 -10.95 -1.93 8.75
CA GLU A 33 -9.73 -1.19 9.06
C GLU A 33 -9.68 -0.79 10.53
N ALA A 34 -10.77 -0.22 11.05
CA ALA A 34 -10.84 0.18 12.45
C ALA A 34 -10.72 -1.02 13.41
N LEU A 35 -11.38 -2.16 13.12
CA LEU A 35 -11.27 -3.36 13.95
C LEU A 35 -9.86 -3.95 13.94
N LEU A 36 -9.20 -3.98 12.78
CA LEU A 36 -7.81 -4.43 12.65
C LEU A 36 -6.87 -3.54 13.47
N ALA A 37 -7.05 -2.22 13.40
CA ALA A 37 -6.22 -1.26 14.10
C ALA A 37 -6.40 -1.30 15.64
N GLU A 38 -7.65 -1.45 16.12
CA GLU A 38 -7.99 -1.39 17.53
C GLU A 38 -7.82 -2.73 18.25
N HIS A 39 -8.12 -3.84 17.57
CA HIS A 39 -8.26 -5.16 18.20
C HIS A 39 -7.44 -6.25 17.52
N GLY A 40 -6.70 -5.90 16.46
CA GLY A 40 -5.85 -6.82 15.70
C GLY A 40 -6.62 -7.79 14.82
N TYR A 41 -5.85 -8.65 14.18
CA TYR A 41 -6.34 -9.54 13.13
C TYR A 41 -7.52 -10.43 13.55
N GLN A 42 -7.44 -11.07 14.72
CA GLN A 42 -8.44 -12.06 15.15
C GLN A 42 -9.83 -11.49 15.39
N ALA A 43 -9.92 -10.21 15.78
CA ALA A 43 -11.18 -9.55 16.07
C ALA A 43 -11.99 -9.14 14.84
N ALA A 44 -11.35 -8.98 13.67
CA ALA A 44 -11.97 -8.48 12.43
C ALA A 44 -12.76 -9.59 11.70
N THR A 45 -13.74 -10.21 12.34
CA THR A 45 -14.65 -11.18 11.73
C THR A 45 -15.73 -10.48 10.90
N LEU A 46 -16.32 -11.13 9.88
CA LEU A 46 -17.42 -10.53 9.09
C LEU A 46 -18.61 -10.10 9.96
N LYS A 47 -18.90 -10.83 11.04
CA LYS A 47 -19.93 -10.46 12.00
C LYS A 47 -19.58 -9.16 12.73
N ALA A 48 -18.35 -9.05 13.26
CA ALA A 48 -17.88 -7.86 13.95
C ALA A 48 -17.81 -6.65 13.02
N ILE A 49 -17.33 -6.85 11.78
CA ILE A 49 -17.29 -5.83 10.73
C ILE A 49 -18.71 -5.33 10.41
N GLY A 50 -19.68 -6.23 10.22
CA GLY A 50 -21.07 -5.86 9.98
C GLY A 50 -21.68 -5.07 11.15
N GLN A 51 -21.46 -5.51 12.37
CA GLN A 51 -21.92 -4.81 13.59
C GLN A 51 -21.35 -3.39 13.66
N ARG A 52 -20.04 -3.23 13.45
CA ARG A 52 -19.38 -1.92 13.48
C ARG A 52 -19.84 -1.00 12.34
N ALA A 53 -20.06 -1.54 11.15
CA ALA A 53 -20.55 -0.79 10.01
C ALA A 53 -22.05 -0.43 10.10
N GLY A 54 -22.80 -0.96 11.07
CA GLY A 54 -24.24 -0.82 11.12
C GLY A 54 -24.96 -1.55 9.98
N ILE A 55 -24.36 -2.62 9.44
CA ILE A 55 -24.85 -3.39 8.31
C ILE A 55 -25.16 -4.82 8.78
N PRO A 56 -26.40 -5.33 8.56
CA PRO A 56 -26.72 -6.72 8.89
C PRO A 56 -25.72 -7.70 8.26
N THR A 57 -25.28 -8.71 9.00
CA THR A 57 -24.28 -9.68 8.55
C THR A 57 -24.69 -10.35 7.22
N ALA A 58 -25.97 -10.69 7.03
CA ALA A 58 -26.47 -11.20 5.74
C ALA A 58 -26.22 -10.24 4.57
N SER A 59 -26.29 -8.92 4.82
CA SER A 59 -26.00 -7.92 3.79
C SER A 59 -24.50 -7.78 3.54
N VAL A 60 -23.63 -8.02 4.55
CA VAL A 60 -22.18 -8.05 4.35
C VAL A 60 -21.80 -9.17 3.38
N TYR A 61 -22.37 -10.37 3.53
CA TYR A 61 -22.16 -11.49 2.61
C TYR A 61 -22.59 -11.22 1.16
N HIS A 62 -23.48 -10.26 0.94
CA HIS A 62 -23.82 -9.82 -0.42
C HIS A 62 -22.69 -9.03 -1.09
N TYR A 63 -21.83 -8.36 -0.33
CA TYR A 63 -20.69 -7.57 -0.84
C TYR A 63 -19.36 -8.32 -0.83
N PHE A 64 -19.18 -9.20 0.14
CA PHE A 64 -17.96 -9.99 0.36
C PHE A 64 -18.34 -11.40 0.80
N SER A 65 -17.96 -12.41 0.02
CA SER A 65 -18.31 -13.80 0.31
C SER A 65 -17.65 -14.32 1.60
N ASP A 66 -16.50 -13.77 1.94
CA ASP A 66 -15.74 -14.15 3.10
C ASP A 66 -14.87 -12.98 3.60
N ARG A 67 -14.22 -13.19 4.73
CA ARG A 67 -13.31 -12.24 5.36
C ARG A 67 -12.11 -11.92 4.48
N HIS A 68 -11.60 -12.90 3.76
CA HIS A 68 -10.39 -12.76 2.95
C HIS A 68 -10.60 -11.78 1.79
N GLN A 69 -11.83 -11.73 1.24
CA GLN A 69 -12.17 -10.71 0.24
C GLN A 69 -12.17 -9.29 0.82
N VAL A 70 -12.63 -9.11 2.07
CA VAL A 70 -12.57 -7.81 2.75
C VAL A 70 -11.12 -7.40 2.95
N GLU A 71 -10.28 -8.29 3.45
CA GLU A 71 -8.86 -8.06 3.70
C GLU A 71 -8.10 -7.72 2.42
N ALA A 72 -8.31 -8.49 1.36
CA ALA A 72 -7.68 -8.24 0.06
C ALA A 72 -8.10 -6.89 -0.55
N GLU A 73 -9.37 -6.50 -0.42
CA GLU A 73 -9.84 -5.22 -0.94
C GLU A 73 -9.32 -4.05 -0.09
N LEU A 74 -9.25 -4.22 1.23
CA LEU A 74 -8.67 -3.24 2.14
C LEU A 74 -7.17 -3.05 1.82
N LEU A 75 -6.42 -4.14 1.68
CA LEU A 75 -5.01 -4.09 1.31
C LEU A 75 -4.79 -3.43 -0.05
N ARG A 76 -5.64 -3.70 -1.05
CA ARG A 76 -5.58 -3.01 -2.35
C ARG A 76 -5.83 -1.51 -2.22
N ARG A 77 -6.75 -1.08 -1.35
CA ARG A 77 -7.00 0.34 -1.06
C ARG A 77 -5.75 0.98 -0.48
N GLN A 78 -5.17 0.39 0.54
CA GLN A 78 -3.96 0.86 1.22
C GLN A 78 -2.75 0.90 0.28
N ALA A 79 -2.60 -0.11 -0.58
CA ALA A 79 -1.54 -0.14 -1.59
C ALA A 79 -1.68 1.00 -2.62
N ARG A 80 -2.90 1.35 -3.05
CA ARG A 80 -3.14 2.50 -3.94
C ARG A 80 -2.80 3.83 -3.27
N GLU A 81 -3.13 4.00 -2.00
CA GLU A 81 -2.80 5.20 -1.23
C GLU A 81 -1.29 5.35 -1.07
N LEU A 82 -0.58 4.26 -0.74
CA LEU A 82 0.87 4.22 -0.68
C LEU A 82 1.52 4.52 -2.04
N ASP A 83 0.99 3.95 -3.14
CA ASP A 83 1.49 4.19 -4.49
C ASP A 83 1.46 5.69 -4.85
N VAL A 84 0.40 6.38 -4.49
CA VAL A 84 0.28 7.83 -4.70
C VAL A 84 1.32 8.60 -3.88
N LEU A 85 1.50 8.25 -2.60
CA LEU A 85 2.42 8.95 -1.70
C LEU A 85 3.89 8.74 -2.13
N ILE A 86 4.28 7.51 -2.42
CA ILE A 86 5.63 7.18 -2.89
C ILE A 86 5.87 7.80 -4.26
N GLY A 87 4.87 7.74 -5.15
CA GLY A 87 4.97 8.34 -6.47
C GLY A 87 5.25 9.84 -6.40
N ALA A 88 4.46 10.58 -5.62
CA ALA A 88 4.65 12.01 -5.44
C ALA A 88 6.05 12.36 -4.86
N ALA A 89 6.56 11.55 -3.93
CA ALA A 89 7.89 11.76 -3.36
C ALA A 89 9.03 11.44 -4.35
N LEU A 90 8.87 10.41 -5.19
CA LEU A 90 9.84 10.09 -6.24
C LEU A 90 9.83 11.06 -7.41
N ASP A 91 8.70 11.74 -7.66
CA ASP A 91 8.56 12.74 -8.72
C ASP A 91 9.13 14.11 -8.34
N ASP A 92 9.58 14.30 -7.09
CA ASP A 92 10.21 15.53 -6.63
C ASP A 92 11.42 15.88 -7.52
N PRO A 93 11.44 17.08 -8.16
CA PRO A 93 12.57 17.52 -8.99
C PRO A 93 13.86 17.73 -8.19
N GLU A 94 13.79 17.94 -6.88
CA GLU A 94 14.95 18.12 -6.00
C GLU A 94 15.59 16.80 -5.54
N LEU A 95 15.05 15.66 -5.95
CA LEU A 95 15.63 14.35 -5.67
C LEU A 95 16.94 14.16 -6.46
N ARG A 96 18.07 14.47 -5.83
CA ARG A 96 19.41 14.53 -6.45
C ARG A 96 20.42 13.53 -5.91
N THR A 97 20.06 12.74 -4.91
CA THR A 97 20.97 11.78 -4.27
C THR A 97 20.30 10.42 -4.09
N LEU A 98 21.11 9.35 -4.04
CA LEU A 98 20.64 8.00 -3.71
C LEU A 98 19.93 7.97 -2.34
N ARG A 99 20.47 8.69 -1.36
CA ARG A 99 19.86 8.79 -0.04
C ARG A 99 18.46 9.41 -0.11
N ALA A 100 18.31 10.53 -0.83
CA ALA A 100 17.00 11.17 -1.02
C ALA A 100 16.01 10.23 -1.73
N ALA A 101 16.47 9.45 -2.71
CA ALA A 101 15.61 8.49 -3.40
C ALA A 101 15.15 7.34 -2.50
N VAL A 102 16.02 6.85 -1.63
CA VAL A 102 15.67 5.84 -0.60
C VAL A 102 14.70 6.43 0.42
N ASP A 103 14.96 7.65 0.89
CA ASP A 103 14.10 8.35 1.83
C ASP A 103 12.71 8.63 1.22
N ALA A 104 12.62 8.97 -0.07
CA ALA A 104 11.37 9.21 -0.80
C ALA A 104 10.45 7.97 -0.88
N VAL A 105 11.00 6.77 -0.77
CA VAL A 105 10.22 5.52 -0.69
C VAL A 105 9.91 5.17 0.77
N ILE A 106 10.90 5.20 1.63
CA ILE A 106 10.80 4.68 3.00
C ILE A 106 9.98 5.60 3.91
N ASP A 107 10.17 6.94 3.83
CA ASP A 107 9.50 7.86 4.74
C ASP A 107 7.98 7.92 4.57
N PRO A 108 7.43 8.04 3.35
CA PRO A 108 5.99 7.99 3.16
C PRO A 108 5.40 6.65 3.62
N ALA A 109 6.07 5.53 3.32
CA ALA A 109 5.63 4.21 3.76
C ALA A 109 5.63 4.11 5.29
N PHE A 110 6.70 4.55 5.95
CA PHE A 110 6.80 4.52 7.40
C PHE A 110 5.74 5.40 8.08
N ALA A 111 5.51 6.61 7.57
CA ALA A 111 4.48 7.50 8.06
C ALA A 111 3.07 6.90 7.88
N TYR A 112 2.81 6.29 6.71
CA TYR A 112 1.54 5.66 6.39
C TYR A 112 1.23 4.49 7.34
N PHE A 113 2.18 3.57 7.54
CA PHE A 113 2.00 2.41 8.43
C PHE A 113 1.76 2.83 9.89
N ARG A 114 2.36 3.93 10.33
CA ARG A 114 2.12 4.51 11.66
C ARG A 114 0.71 5.09 11.81
N GLN A 115 0.18 5.68 10.76
CA GLN A 115 -1.17 6.25 10.72
C GLN A 115 -2.24 5.17 10.49
N HIS A 116 -1.88 4.06 9.85
CA HIS A 116 -2.76 2.95 9.50
C HIS A 116 -2.25 1.62 10.08
N PRO A 117 -2.40 1.35 11.40
CA PRO A 117 -1.90 0.11 12.01
C PRO A 117 -2.49 -1.16 11.39
N SER A 118 -3.72 -1.09 10.84
CA SER A 118 -4.34 -2.15 10.05
C SER A 118 -3.50 -2.60 8.85
N CYS A 119 -2.72 -1.68 8.28
CA CYS A 119 -1.82 -1.98 7.16
C CYS A 119 -0.73 -2.97 7.58
N ALA A 120 -0.09 -2.75 8.74
CA ALA A 120 0.90 -3.67 9.29
C ALA A 120 0.32 -5.06 9.55
N GLU A 121 -0.96 -5.13 9.99
CA GLU A 121 -1.67 -6.39 10.22
C GLU A 121 -1.90 -7.22 8.95
N LEU A 122 -2.03 -6.59 7.78
CA LEU A 122 -2.30 -7.25 6.51
C LEU A 122 -1.06 -7.39 5.62
N TRP A 123 -0.08 -6.49 5.76
CA TRP A 123 1.06 -6.37 4.82
C TRP A 123 2.14 -7.42 5.05
N PHE A 124 2.45 -7.73 6.32
CA PHE A 124 3.60 -8.60 6.60
C PHE A 124 3.23 -10.09 6.49
N PRO A 125 4.09 -10.90 5.80
CA PRO A 125 3.76 -12.23 5.32
C PRO A 125 3.47 -13.24 6.44
N GLY A 126 2.72 -14.28 6.07
CA GLY A 126 2.45 -15.45 6.88
C GLY A 126 0.99 -15.65 7.26
N ARG A 127 0.05 -14.87 6.70
CA ARG A 127 -1.38 -15.02 6.96
C ARG A 127 -2.14 -15.66 5.81
N GLN A 128 -1.86 -15.23 4.57
CA GLN A 128 -2.53 -15.73 3.36
C GLN A 128 -1.69 -15.49 2.11
N GLU A 129 -1.59 -16.51 1.26
CA GLU A 129 -0.87 -16.42 -0.01
C GLU A 129 -1.39 -15.31 -0.94
N ALA A 130 -2.71 -15.08 -0.95
CA ALA A 130 -3.34 -14.04 -1.76
C ALA A 130 -2.92 -12.62 -1.33
N LEU A 131 -2.76 -12.36 -0.03
CA LEU A 131 -2.26 -11.07 0.47
C LEU A 131 -0.76 -10.94 0.16
N ASP A 132 0.02 -12.00 0.35
CA ASP A 132 1.44 -12.02 0.04
C ASP A 132 1.70 -11.72 -1.45
N GLU A 133 0.86 -12.21 -2.37
CA GLU A 133 0.98 -11.91 -3.80
C GLU A 133 0.61 -10.45 -4.13
N LEU A 134 -0.37 -9.87 -3.44
CA LEU A 134 -0.68 -8.44 -3.58
C LEU A 134 0.52 -7.57 -3.16
N VAL A 135 1.15 -7.89 -2.02
CA VAL A 135 2.35 -7.19 -1.55
C VAL A 135 3.50 -7.36 -2.53
N ARG A 136 3.80 -8.59 -2.97
CA ARG A 136 4.86 -8.83 -3.97
C ARG A 136 4.63 -8.07 -5.28
N THR A 137 3.38 -7.96 -5.72
CA THR A 137 3.02 -7.21 -6.93
C THR A 137 3.27 -5.71 -6.73
N PHE A 138 2.88 -5.17 -5.58
CA PHE A 138 3.16 -3.79 -5.21
C PHE A 138 4.67 -3.53 -5.13
N ASP A 139 5.42 -4.36 -4.41
CA ASP A 139 6.87 -4.21 -4.23
C ASP A 139 7.61 -4.20 -5.59
N ARG A 140 7.24 -5.10 -6.51
CA ARG A 140 7.79 -5.11 -7.88
C ARG A 140 7.51 -3.83 -8.64
N ALA A 141 6.29 -3.29 -8.53
CA ALA A 141 5.91 -2.05 -9.19
C ALA A 141 6.70 -0.85 -8.62
N GLN A 142 6.85 -0.77 -7.30
CA GLN A 142 7.62 0.29 -6.66
C GLN A 142 9.13 0.17 -6.94
N ALA A 143 9.67 -1.04 -6.95
CA ALA A 143 11.07 -1.27 -7.32
C ALA A 143 11.35 -0.83 -8.77
N GLU A 144 10.46 -1.12 -9.72
CA GLU A 144 10.57 -0.65 -11.11
C GLU A 144 10.47 0.87 -11.20
N ARG A 145 9.57 1.51 -10.44
CA ARG A 145 9.45 2.97 -10.38
C ARG A 145 10.73 3.61 -9.85
N LEU A 146 11.25 3.09 -8.74
CA LEU A 146 12.50 3.55 -8.15
C LEU A 146 13.67 3.36 -9.12
N TRP A 147 13.80 2.20 -9.78
CA TRP A 147 14.83 1.94 -10.76
C TRP A 147 14.83 2.97 -11.88
N ARG A 148 13.64 3.30 -12.43
CA ARG A 148 13.50 4.36 -13.45
C ARG A 148 13.92 5.73 -12.92
N ALA A 149 13.42 6.11 -11.75
CA ALA A 149 13.78 7.38 -11.13
C ALA A 149 15.29 7.53 -10.91
N LEU A 150 15.96 6.44 -10.51
CA LEU A 150 17.42 6.43 -10.32
C LEU A 150 18.19 6.53 -11.63
N THR A 151 17.78 5.80 -12.67
CA THR A 151 18.45 5.79 -13.99
C THR A 151 18.22 7.09 -14.77
N GLU A 152 16.99 7.60 -14.80
CA GLU A 152 16.64 8.85 -15.50
C GLU A 152 17.36 10.06 -14.89
N ARG A 153 17.63 10.03 -13.59
CA ARG A 153 18.39 11.09 -12.88
C ARG A 153 19.90 10.85 -12.85
N ASN A 154 20.38 9.78 -13.51
CA ASN A 154 21.80 9.40 -13.50
C ASN A 154 22.36 9.21 -12.06
N LEU A 155 21.54 8.75 -11.12
CA LEU A 155 21.98 8.44 -9.76
C LEU A 155 22.66 7.07 -9.66
N VAL A 156 22.33 6.17 -10.60
CA VAL A 156 22.98 4.87 -10.80
C VAL A 156 23.44 4.75 -12.25
N THR A 157 24.33 3.80 -12.52
CA THR A 157 24.78 3.53 -13.89
C THR A 157 23.66 2.97 -14.76
N ALA A 158 23.67 3.24 -16.07
CA ALA A 158 22.61 2.82 -16.99
C ALA A 158 22.48 1.29 -17.12
N ASP A 159 23.54 0.55 -16.81
CA ASP A 159 23.60 -0.92 -16.80
C ASP A 159 23.19 -1.54 -15.46
N THR A 160 22.76 -0.72 -14.50
CA THR A 160 22.28 -1.21 -13.19
C THR A 160 21.15 -2.21 -13.37
N PRO A 161 21.29 -3.48 -12.90
CA PRO A 161 20.26 -4.47 -13.07
C PRO A 161 19.01 -4.11 -12.27
N ARG A 162 17.82 -4.30 -12.86
CA ARG A 162 16.55 -4.18 -12.10
C ARG A 162 16.52 -5.04 -10.85
N LEU A 163 17.15 -6.22 -10.92
CA LEU A 163 17.29 -7.14 -9.78
C LEU A 163 17.93 -6.46 -8.56
N ALA A 164 18.90 -5.57 -8.75
CA ALA A 164 19.55 -4.88 -7.64
C ALA A 164 18.54 -4.03 -6.83
N VAL A 165 17.66 -3.30 -7.51
CA VAL A 165 16.61 -2.49 -6.86
C VAL A 165 15.51 -3.38 -6.28
N GLN A 166 15.15 -4.48 -6.95
CA GLN A 166 14.19 -5.46 -6.41
C GLN A 166 14.69 -6.06 -5.09
N LEU A 167 15.95 -6.52 -5.03
CA LEU A 167 16.55 -7.05 -3.80
C LEU A 167 16.62 -6.00 -2.68
N ALA A 168 16.93 -4.75 -3.02
CA ALA A 168 16.90 -3.63 -2.06
C ALA A 168 15.49 -3.46 -1.45
N PHE A 169 14.45 -3.57 -2.28
CA PHE A 169 13.05 -3.51 -1.85
C PHE A 169 12.66 -4.69 -0.95
N GLU A 170 13.00 -5.91 -1.31
CA GLU A 170 12.74 -7.12 -0.51
C GLU A 170 13.38 -7.03 0.87
N VAL A 171 14.65 -6.59 0.92
CA VAL A 171 15.36 -6.39 2.18
C VAL A 171 14.69 -5.29 3.01
N ALA A 172 14.35 -4.15 2.40
CA ALA A 172 13.66 -3.06 3.09
C ALA A 172 12.32 -3.53 3.67
N ASN A 173 11.50 -4.23 2.90
CA ASN A 173 10.19 -4.73 3.34
C ASN A 173 10.33 -5.72 4.52
N ARG A 174 11.34 -6.61 4.47
CA ARG A 174 11.63 -7.52 5.57
C ARG A 174 12.00 -6.78 6.86
N LEU A 175 12.81 -5.73 6.76
CA LEU A 175 13.23 -4.91 7.90
C LEU A 175 12.10 -4.02 8.41
N PHE A 176 11.20 -3.54 7.54
CA PHE A 176 9.94 -2.89 7.94
C PHE A 176 9.11 -3.81 8.85
N GLY A 177 8.88 -5.05 8.44
CA GLY A 177 8.19 -6.03 9.28
C GLY A 177 8.89 -6.25 10.61
N THR A 178 10.21 -6.15 10.66
CA THR A 178 10.97 -6.22 11.93
C THR A 178 10.72 -4.99 12.79
N ALA A 179 10.71 -3.79 12.22
CA ALA A 179 10.45 -2.53 12.94
C ALA A 179 9.08 -2.54 13.62
N PHE A 180 8.03 -2.98 12.91
CA PHE A 180 6.66 -3.03 13.44
C PHE A 180 6.42 -4.20 14.41
N ARG A 181 7.18 -5.30 14.30
CA ARG A 181 7.17 -6.35 15.35
C ARG A 181 7.86 -5.90 16.65
N ARG A 182 8.86 -5.03 16.58
CA ARG A 182 9.56 -4.49 17.75
C ARG A 182 8.75 -3.40 18.47
N SER A 183 8.03 -2.61 17.72
CA SER A 183 7.17 -1.54 18.23
C SER A 183 5.94 -1.36 17.35
N PRO A 184 4.73 -1.30 17.89
CA PRO A 184 3.52 -1.01 17.11
C PRO A 184 3.58 0.32 16.35
N ALA A 185 4.33 1.30 16.87
CA ALA A 185 4.58 2.59 16.21
C ALA A 185 5.72 2.53 15.18
N GLY A 186 6.33 1.36 14.97
CA GLY A 186 7.53 1.17 14.17
C GLY A 186 8.80 1.60 14.93
N ASP A 187 9.79 0.72 15.01
CA ASP A 187 11.07 1.02 15.64
C ASP A 187 11.93 1.91 14.73
N GLY A 188 12.07 3.20 15.10
CA GLY A 188 12.79 4.19 14.31
C GLY A 188 14.27 3.85 14.10
N ALA A 189 14.92 3.17 15.06
CA ALA A 189 16.30 2.75 14.91
C ALA A 189 16.44 1.70 13.79
N THR A 190 15.55 0.71 13.75
CA THR A 190 15.48 -0.28 12.66
C THR A 190 15.24 0.39 11.30
N ILE A 191 14.36 1.39 11.23
CA ILE A 191 14.12 2.14 9.98
C ILE A 191 15.36 2.93 9.55
N ALA A 192 16.06 3.59 10.47
CA ALA A 192 17.28 4.32 10.16
C ALA A 192 18.37 3.37 9.61
N GLU A 193 18.54 2.19 10.20
CA GLU A 193 19.48 1.17 9.69
C GLU A 193 19.04 0.60 8.35
N THR A 194 17.73 0.41 8.13
CA THR A 194 17.18 -0.01 6.83
C THR A 194 17.58 0.98 5.73
N LYS A 195 17.37 2.27 5.96
CA LYS A 195 17.76 3.33 5.03
C LYS A 195 19.27 3.33 4.74
N ARG A 196 20.09 3.19 5.80
CA ARG A 196 21.55 3.13 5.67
C ARG A 196 21.97 1.93 4.83
N LEU A 197 21.45 0.74 5.13
CA LEU A 197 21.76 -0.49 4.42
C LEU A 197 21.37 -0.41 2.94
N VAL A 198 20.14 0.00 2.63
CA VAL A 198 19.65 0.11 1.26
C VAL A 198 20.46 1.14 0.47
N THR A 199 20.74 2.31 1.08
CA THR A 199 21.55 3.35 0.45
C THR A 199 22.96 2.83 0.16
N ALA A 200 23.62 2.21 1.12
CA ALA A 200 24.97 1.65 0.93
C ALA A 200 25.02 0.57 -0.15
N TYR A 201 24.01 -0.29 -0.23
CA TYR A 201 23.92 -1.28 -1.29
C TYR A 201 23.75 -0.62 -2.66
N LEU A 202 22.84 0.33 -2.81
CA LEU A 202 22.62 1.03 -4.09
C LEU A 202 23.82 1.91 -4.49
N GLN A 203 24.61 2.40 -3.54
CA GLN A 203 25.87 3.12 -3.81
C GLN A 203 26.88 2.29 -4.59
N THR A 204 26.84 0.96 -4.50
CA THR A 204 27.72 0.09 -5.30
C THR A 204 27.45 0.24 -6.80
N TYR A 205 26.26 0.71 -7.19
CA TYR A 205 25.82 0.99 -8.54
C TYR A 205 25.81 2.49 -8.89
N ALA A 206 26.28 3.36 -8.01
CA ALA A 206 26.26 4.81 -8.21
C ALA A 206 27.02 5.22 -9.47
N ALA A 207 26.49 6.22 -10.20
CA ALA A 207 27.16 6.80 -11.33
C ALA A 207 28.52 7.41 -10.94
N PRO A 208 29.53 7.40 -11.83
CA PRO A 208 30.93 7.74 -11.48
C PRO A 208 31.12 9.09 -10.79
N GLY A 209 30.30 10.09 -11.09
CA GLY A 209 30.38 11.42 -10.47
C GLY A 209 29.87 11.51 -9.02
N LEU A 210 29.09 10.51 -8.56
CA LEU A 210 28.48 10.50 -7.22
C LEU A 210 29.29 9.68 -6.19
N LYS A 211 30.30 8.92 -6.64
CA LYS A 211 31.14 8.08 -5.76
C LYS A 211 32.15 8.89 -4.92
N GLN A 212 32.31 10.19 -5.16
CA GLN A 212 33.35 11.02 -4.54
C GLN A 212 32.86 11.82 -3.32
N HIS A 213 31.58 11.74 -2.95
CA HIS A 213 31.00 12.54 -1.84
C HIS A 213 30.28 11.70 -0.77
N ALA A 214 30.67 10.43 -0.60
CA ALA A 214 30.15 9.52 0.42
C ALA A 214 31.06 9.42 1.64
#